data_e2e2784bf4fce8012c8c2bd7c55e1a75
#
_entry.id   e2e2784bf4fce8012c8c2bd7c55e1a75
#
_cell.length_a   1.000
_cell.length_b   1.000
_cell.length_c   1.000
_cell.angle_alpha   90.00
_cell.angle_beta   90.00
_cell.angle_gamma   90.00
#
_symmetry.space_group_name_H-M   'P 1'
#
loop_
_entity.id
_entity.type
_entity.pdbx_description
1 polymer ?
#
loop_
_entity_poly.entity_id
_entity_poly.type
_entity_poly.pdbx_seq_one_letter_code
_entity_poly.pdbx_strand_id
1 'polypeptide(L)'
;MESLKHQKLYDHYTGIFQQTPTFSLQLKKSLLPEGLKPITTYVFRPTKKMPFWKLCTIGASDYLMPEREIGWGRKANRRNEYMMLVSPEVEIKESSKDWLSLNSLLWATAQYPFNAKENLTVSDSIDMKIQGKYCGTVLLLPEVFKSPSVVKCYISKHKFISIFQVMPITREQLSGKLRRKTNGIYWLMEQFYTHNDDYKVISSKPFTTL
;
A
#
# COMPACT_ATOMS: atom_id res chain seq x y z
N MET A 1 4.98 -16.93 18.33
CA MET A 1 4.15 -15.87 18.96
C MET A 1 4.22 -14.64 18.09
N GLU A 2 3.11 -14.26 17.47
CA GLU A 2 3.01 -12.95 16.79
C GLU A 2 3.33 -11.87 17.81
N SER A 3 4.08 -10.86 17.40
CA SER A 3 4.40 -9.76 18.31
C SER A 3 3.12 -9.02 18.71
N LEU A 4 3.03 -8.48 19.91
CA LEU A 4 1.90 -7.66 20.37
C LEU A 4 1.54 -6.55 19.35
N LYS A 5 2.54 -6.08 18.59
CA LYS A 5 2.37 -5.11 17.52
C LYS A 5 1.58 -5.68 16.34
N HIS A 6 1.86 -6.92 15.90
CA HIS A 6 1.12 -7.59 14.82
C HIS A 6 -0.33 -7.82 15.23
N GLN A 7 -0.58 -8.24 16.47
CA GLN A 7 -1.93 -8.39 16.98
C GLN A 7 -2.70 -7.06 16.95
N LYS A 8 -2.08 -5.94 17.39
CA LYS A 8 -2.71 -4.62 17.31
C LYS A 8 -3.02 -4.17 15.89
N LEU A 9 -2.16 -4.48 14.92
CA LEU A 9 -2.44 -4.21 13.49
C LEU A 9 -3.59 -5.07 12.98
N TYR A 10 -3.61 -6.35 13.34
CA TYR A 10 -4.71 -7.25 12.99
C TYR A 10 -6.04 -6.75 13.56
N ASP A 11 -6.07 -6.42 14.85
CA ASP A 11 -7.25 -5.87 15.53
C ASP A 11 -7.70 -4.54 14.92
N HIS A 12 -6.74 -3.70 14.53
CA HIS A 12 -6.99 -2.44 13.87
C HIS A 12 -7.69 -2.64 12.52
N TYR A 13 -7.20 -3.52 11.66
CA TYR A 13 -7.82 -3.81 10.37
C TYR A 13 -9.20 -4.48 10.53
N THR A 14 -9.32 -5.47 11.41
CA THR A 14 -10.60 -6.14 11.66
C THR A 14 -11.64 -5.19 12.24
N GLY A 15 -11.22 -4.26 13.12
CA GLY A 15 -12.08 -3.22 13.68
C GLY A 15 -12.57 -2.23 12.64
N ILE A 16 -11.68 -1.75 11.74
CA ILE A 16 -12.06 -0.83 10.66
C ILE A 16 -13.01 -1.49 9.66
N PHE A 17 -12.69 -2.71 9.22
CA PHE A 17 -13.46 -3.40 8.20
C PHE A 17 -14.68 -4.16 8.76
N GLN A 18 -14.78 -4.29 10.08
CA GLN A 18 -15.84 -5.04 10.78
C GLN A 18 -15.97 -6.47 10.24
N GLN A 19 -14.84 -7.11 9.93
CA GLN A 19 -14.77 -8.48 9.43
C GLN A 19 -13.39 -9.10 9.69
N THR A 20 -13.34 -10.42 9.72
CA THR A 20 -12.08 -11.18 9.70
C THR A 20 -11.56 -11.33 8.27
N PRO A 21 -10.25 -11.50 8.07
CA PRO A 21 -9.70 -11.80 6.74
C PRO A 21 -10.32 -13.07 6.16
N THR A 22 -10.53 -13.08 4.85
CA THR A 22 -11.00 -14.26 4.12
C THR A 22 -9.88 -15.30 4.00
N PHE A 23 -8.67 -14.83 3.76
CA PHE A 23 -7.43 -15.61 3.79
C PHE A 23 -6.23 -14.70 4.01
N SER A 24 -5.06 -15.29 4.20
CA SER A 24 -3.81 -14.56 4.26
C SER A 24 -2.73 -15.29 3.47
N LEU A 25 -1.80 -14.52 2.90
CA LEU A 25 -0.65 -15.04 2.17
C LEU A 25 0.63 -14.43 2.74
N GLN A 26 1.54 -15.29 3.16
CA GLN A 26 2.84 -14.88 3.69
C GLN A 26 3.91 -15.00 2.63
N LEU A 27 4.73 -13.96 2.49
CA LEU A 27 5.92 -14.01 1.64
C LEU A 27 6.90 -15.05 2.21
N LYS A 28 7.27 -16.03 1.39
CA LYS A 28 8.19 -17.10 1.81
C LYS A 28 9.52 -16.51 2.28
N LYS A 29 10.05 -17.02 3.38
CA LYS A 29 11.31 -16.56 3.95
C LYS A 29 12.48 -16.63 2.95
N SER A 30 12.48 -17.59 2.05
CA SER A 30 13.47 -17.75 0.98
C SER A 30 13.47 -16.63 -0.07
N LEU A 31 12.39 -15.84 -0.14
CA LEU A 31 12.24 -14.69 -1.05
C LEU A 31 12.51 -13.36 -0.35
N LEU A 32 12.84 -13.40 0.95
CA LEU A 32 13.13 -12.21 1.73
C LEU A 32 14.63 -11.91 1.73
N PRO A 33 15.02 -10.65 1.65
CA PRO A 33 16.40 -10.25 1.97
C PRO A 33 16.78 -10.72 3.38
N GLU A 34 18.07 -11.05 3.56
CA GLU A 34 18.58 -11.39 4.87
C GLU A 34 18.32 -10.27 5.88
N GLY A 35 17.81 -10.63 7.06
CA GLY A 35 17.45 -9.68 8.12
C GLY A 35 16.05 -9.09 8.03
N LEU A 36 15.33 -9.25 6.92
CA LEU A 36 13.93 -8.83 6.83
C LEU A 36 13.02 -9.93 7.41
N LYS A 37 12.06 -9.51 8.23
CA LYS A 37 11.04 -10.42 8.78
C LYS A 37 9.95 -10.72 7.76
N PRO A 38 9.24 -11.84 7.90
CA PRO A 38 8.13 -12.18 7.02
C PRO A 38 7.04 -11.10 7.01
N ILE A 39 6.57 -10.80 5.80
CA ILE A 39 5.45 -9.90 5.55
C ILE A 39 4.26 -10.76 5.14
N THR A 40 3.13 -10.57 5.81
CA THR A 40 1.87 -11.26 5.51
C THR A 40 0.88 -10.27 4.91
N THR A 41 0.24 -10.63 3.81
CA THR A 41 -0.92 -9.93 3.27
C THR A 41 -2.19 -10.58 3.80
N TYR A 42 -3.02 -9.83 4.49
CA TYR A 42 -4.36 -10.20 4.90
C TYR A 42 -5.37 -9.68 3.88
N VAL A 43 -6.25 -10.54 3.41
CA VAL A 43 -7.23 -10.23 2.36
C VAL A 43 -8.63 -10.24 2.94
N PHE A 44 -9.32 -9.10 2.79
CA PHE A 44 -10.68 -8.90 3.25
C PHE A 44 -11.61 -8.72 2.06
N ARG A 45 -12.70 -9.49 2.02
CA ARG A 45 -13.67 -9.48 0.92
C ARG A 45 -14.48 -8.17 0.85
N PRO A 46 -15.07 -7.86 -0.31
CA PRO A 46 -16.05 -6.79 -0.45
C PRO A 46 -17.24 -6.97 0.50
N THR A 47 -17.81 -5.85 0.96
CA THR A 47 -19.05 -5.80 1.74
C THR A 47 -19.99 -4.76 1.14
N LYS A 48 -21.27 -4.74 1.55
CA LYS A 48 -22.21 -3.69 1.09
C LYS A 48 -21.73 -2.27 1.40
N LYS A 49 -21.04 -2.05 2.53
CA LYS A 49 -20.52 -0.75 2.94
C LYS A 49 -19.17 -0.40 2.27
N MET A 50 -18.38 -1.41 1.94
CA MET A 50 -17.06 -1.30 1.34
C MET A 50 -16.98 -2.28 0.17
N PRO A 51 -17.50 -1.92 -1.02
CA PRO A 51 -17.70 -2.83 -2.15
C PRO A 51 -16.40 -3.09 -2.93
N PHE A 52 -15.28 -3.29 -2.23
CA PHE A 52 -13.97 -3.57 -2.79
C PHE A 52 -13.20 -4.53 -1.88
N TRP A 53 -12.24 -5.25 -2.47
CA TRP A 53 -11.26 -6.04 -1.75
C TRP A 53 -10.26 -5.13 -1.02
N LYS A 54 -9.85 -5.53 0.17
CA LYS A 54 -8.82 -4.83 0.95
C LYS A 54 -7.67 -5.80 1.21
N LEU A 55 -6.50 -5.46 0.70
CA LEU A 55 -5.25 -6.21 0.86
C LEU A 55 -4.37 -5.40 1.81
N CYS A 56 -4.05 -5.94 2.97
CA CYS A 56 -3.33 -5.20 4.01
C CYS A 56 -2.09 -5.98 4.47
N THR A 57 -0.95 -5.32 4.53
CA THR A 57 0.28 -5.93 5.06
C THR A 57 0.30 -5.89 6.58
N ILE A 58 0.93 -6.92 7.17
CA ILE A 58 1.43 -6.93 8.54
C ILE A 58 2.85 -7.50 8.50
N GLY A 59 3.80 -6.78 9.09
CA GLY A 59 5.20 -7.14 9.13
C GLY A 59 6.14 -6.14 8.44
N ALA A 60 5.65 -5.31 7.52
CA ALA A 60 6.47 -4.27 6.89
C ALA A 60 7.01 -3.27 7.93
N SER A 61 6.20 -2.90 8.92
CA SER A 61 6.58 -2.01 10.03
C SER A 61 7.59 -2.62 11.02
N ASP A 62 8.00 -3.88 10.85
CA ASP A 62 9.07 -4.48 11.64
C ASP A 62 10.42 -3.84 11.31
N TYR A 63 10.59 -3.41 10.07
CA TYR A 63 11.74 -2.61 9.69
C TYR A 63 11.55 -1.17 10.17
N LEU A 64 12.57 -0.65 10.88
CA LEU A 64 12.62 0.74 11.31
C LEU A 64 13.36 1.54 10.23
N MET A 65 12.60 2.26 9.42
CA MET A 65 13.16 3.09 8.34
C MET A 65 14.10 4.18 8.85
N PRO A 66 15.03 4.67 8.01
CA PRO A 66 15.86 5.83 8.32
C PRO A 66 15.04 7.07 8.68
N GLU A 67 15.65 8.03 9.34
CA GLU A 67 15.02 9.33 9.55
C GLU A 67 14.91 10.09 8.23
N ARG A 68 13.78 10.78 8.04
CA ARG A 68 13.53 11.64 6.89
C ARG A 68 12.79 12.89 7.34
N GLU A 69 13.30 14.03 6.99
CA GLU A 69 12.61 15.30 7.15
C GLU A 69 11.61 15.53 6.01
N ILE A 70 10.40 15.97 6.35
CA ILE A 70 9.30 16.21 5.41
C ILE A 70 8.88 17.69 5.37
N GLY A 71 9.80 18.55 5.72
CA GLY A 71 9.64 20.00 5.74
C GLY A 71 9.17 20.55 7.09
N TRP A 72 9.47 21.81 7.32
CA TRP A 72 9.12 22.55 8.55
C TRP A 72 9.61 21.88 9.84
N GLY A 73 10.79 21.23 9.80
CA GLY A 73 11.36 20.49 10.94
C GLY A 73 10.58 19.24 11.36
N ARG A 74 9.55 18.85 10.59
CA ARG A 74 8.78 17.62 10.87
C ARG A 74 9.50 16.41 10.31
N LYS A 75 9.46 15.32 11.06
CA LYS A 75 10.02 14.03 10.64
C LYS A 75 8.89 13.10 10.19
N ALA A 76 9.15 12.36 9.10
CA ALA A 76 8.29 11.26 8.66
C ALA A 76 8.24 10.15 9.73
N ASN A 77 7.12 9.45 9.81
CA ASN A 77 7.08 8.24 10.63
C ASN A 77 8.03 7.18 10.04
N ARG A 78 8.64 6.41 10.92
CA ARG A 78 9.66 5.41 10.55
C ARG A 78 9.10 3.99 10.49
N ARG A 79 7.79 3.82 10.63
CA ARG A 79 7.11 2.51 10.57
C ARG A 79 5.84 2.63 9.76
N ASN A 80 5.79 1.88 8.67
CA ASN A 80 4.66 1.88 7.75
C ASN A 80 4.14 0.46 7.54
N GLU A 81 2.82 0.39 7.34
CA GLU A 81 2.14 -0.74 6.69
C GLU A 81 1.44 -0.23 5.43
N TYR A 82 1.07 -1.13 4.57
CA TYR A 82 0.57 -0.81 3.24
C TYR A 82 -0.74 -1.54 2.96
N MET A 83 -1.63 -0.89 2.22
CA MET A 83 -2.86 -1.51 1.74
C MET A 83 -3.10 -1.25 0.26
N MET A 84 -3.77 -2.17 -0.41
CA MET A 84 -4.37 -1.96 -1.72
C MET A 84 -5.87 -2.15 -1.62
N LEU A 85 -6.61 -1.31 -2.32
CA LEU A 85 -8.04 -1.41 -2.49
C LEU A 85 -8.31 -1.82 -3.94
N VAL A 86 -9.03 -2.92 -4.13
CA VAL A 86 -9.18 -3.56 -5.45
C VAL A 86 -10.65 -3.78 -5.75
N SER A 87 -11.07 -3.39 -6.96
CA SER A 87 -12.44 -3.57 -7.44
C SER A 87 -12.90 -5.04 -7.31
N PRO A 88 -14.17 -5.28 -6.98
CA PRO A 88 -14.71 -6.64 -6.94
C PRO A 88 -14.69 -7.35 -8.29
N GLU A 89 -14.54 -6.60 -9.40
CA GLU A 89 -14.37 -7.16 -10.74
C GLU A 89 -13.05 -7.93 -10.92
N VAL A 90 -12.04 -7.62 -10.09
CA VAL A 90 -10.77 -8.34 -10.10
C VAL A 90 -10.92 -9.62 -9.30
N GLU A 91 -10.60 -10.74 -9.92
CA GLU A 91 -10.67 -12.03 -9.26
C GLU A 91 -9.53 -12.19 -8.23
N ILE A 92 -9.88 -12.10 -6.95
CA ILE A 92 -8.95 -12.31 -5.84
C ILE A 92 -9.12 -13.73 -5.30
N LYS A 93 -8.33 -14.65 -5.86
CA LYS A 93 -8.20 -16.04 -5.42
C LYS A 93 -6.72 -16.38 -5.34
N GLU A 94 -6.32 -17.30 -4.47
CA GLU A 94 -4.91 -17.67 -4.25
C GLU A 94 -4.14 -18.01 -5.54
N SER A 95 -4.81 -18.50 -6.58
CA SER A 95 -4.22 -18.92 -7.86
C SER A 95 -4.41 -17.93 -9.00
N SER A 96 -5.13 -16.80 -8.82
CA SER A 96 -5.37 -15.89 -9.95
C SER A 96 -4.14 -15.05 -10.27
N LYS A 97 -3.84 -14.87 -11.59
CA LYS A 97 -2.67 -14.10 -12.03
C LYS A 97 -2.75 -12.63 -11.61
N ASP A 98 -3.94 -12.02 -11.69
CA ASP A 98 -4.14 -10.61 -11.34
C ASP A 98 -3.89 -10.38 -9.85
N TRP A 99 -4.40 -11.28 -9.00
CA TRP A 99 -4.12 -11.27 -7.57
C TRP A 99 -2.63 -11.36 -7.27
N LEU A 100 -1.94 -12.35 -7.85
CA LEU A 100 -0.51 -12.57 -7.60
C LEU A 100 0.32 -11.37 -8.08
N SER A 101 -0.04 -10.74 -9.20
CA SER A 101 0.61 -9.52 -9.70
C SER A 101 0.44 -8.34 -8.73
N LEU A 102 -0.78 -8.06 -8.28
CA LEU A 102 -1.06 -6.98 -7.33
C LEU A 102 -0.37 -7.22 -5.98
N ASN A 103 -0.42 -8.46 -5.48
CA ASN A 103 0.23 -8.82 -4.22
C ASN A 103 1.76 -8.71 -4.32
N SER A 104 2.35 -9.04 -5.46
CA SER A 104 3.78 -8.87 -5.70
C SER A 104 4.19 -7.39 -5.68
N LEU A 105 3.38 -6.48 -6.25
CA LEU A 105 3.60 -5.05 -6.16
C LEU A 105 3.48 -4.54 -4.71
N LEU A 106 2.49 -5.03 -3.97
CA LEU A 106 2.32 -4.69 -2.56
C LEU A 106 3.52 -5.12 -1.72
N TRP A 107 4.01 -6.36 -1.91
CA TRP A 107 5.21 -6.87 -1.23
C TRP A 107 6.47 -6.13 -1.64
N ALA A 108 6.66 -5.84 -2.92
CA ALA A 108 7.80 -5.06 -3.39
C ALA A 108 7.82 -3.66 -2.77
N THR A 109 6.66 -3.01 -2.67
CA THR A 109 6.50 -1.73 -1.97
C THR A 109 6.87 -1.86 -0.48
N ALA A 110 6.39 -2.91 0.18
CA ALA A 110 6.64 -3.13 1.60
C ALA A 110 8.11 -3.46 1.92
N GLN A 111 8.85 -4.06 0.99
CA GLN A 111 10.27 -4.38 1.12
C GLN A 111 11.19 -3.23 0.69
N TYR A 112 10.69 -2.29 -0.12
CA TYR A 112 11.50 -1.21 -0.70
C TYR A 112 12.29 -0.42 0.36
N PRO A 113 11.72 0.00 1.50
CA PRO A 113 12.47 0.75 2.51
C PRO A 113 13.69 0.00 3.05
N PHE A 114 13.57 -1.31 3.20
CA PHE A 114 14.69 -2.16 3.64
C PHE A 114 15.77 -2.24 2.56
N ASN A 115 15.38 -2.47 1.31
CA ASN A 115 16.31 -2.65 0.19
C ASN A 115 17.03 -1.35 -0.19
N ALA A 116 16.29 -0.24 -0.26
CA ALA A 116 16.81 1.07 -0.65
C ALA A 116 17.44 1.84 0.51
N LYS A 117 17.22 1.42 1.77
CA LYS A 117 17.59 2.18 2.98
C LYS A 117 16.97 3.57 3.01
N GLU A 118 15.72 3.67 2.56
CA GLU A 118 14.97 4.91 2.47
C GLU A 118 13.71 4.88 3.32
N ASN A 119 13.24 6.06 3.70
CA ASN A 119 11.94 6.23 4.35
C ASN A 119 10.91 6.63 3.30
N LEU A 120 9.76 5.99 3.34
CA LEU A 120 8.63 6.26 2.46
C LEU A 120 7.52 7.03 3.19
N THR A 121 6.95 7.99 2.49
CA THR A 121 5.80 8.78 2.97
C THR A 121 4.77 8.99 1.86
N VAL A 122 3.68 9.67 2.18
CA VAL A 122 2.64 10.02 1.20
C VAL A 122 3.23 10.76 0.00
N SER A 123 2.72 10.48 -1.18
CA SER A 123 3.15 11.02 -2.48
C SER A 123 4.47 10.47 -3.03
N ASP A 124 5.20 9.65 -2.28
CA ASP A 124 6.36 8.95 -2.85
C ASP A 124 5.91 7.95 -3.92
N SER A 125 6.75 7.78 -4.93
CA SER A 125 6.55 6.77 -5.97
C SER A 125 7.79 5.91 -6.10
N ILE A 126 7.58 4.63 -6.38
CA ILE A 126 8.63 3.63 -6.49
C ILE A 126 8.62 3.09 -7.92
N ASP A 127 9.74 3.17 -8.62
CA ASP A 127 9.97 2.44 -9.88
C ASP A 127 10.42 1.02 -9.54
N MET A 128 9.58 0.05 -9.81
CA MET A 128 9.89 -1.37 -9.56
C MET A 128 10.82 -1.97 -10.63
N LYS A 129 11.12 -1.21 -11.69
CA LYS A 129 11.96 -1.64 -12.83
C LYS A 129 11.47 -2.95 -13.48
N ILE A 130 10.17 -3.21 -13.40
CA ILE A 130 9.53 -4.38 -14.02
C ILE A 130 8.85 -4.00 -15.34
N GLN A 131 8.72 -4.98 -16.23
CA GLN A 131 7.90 -4.86 -17.44
C GLN A 131 6.50 -5.38 -17.15
N GLY A 132 5.49 -4.70 -17.68
CA GLY A 132 4.10 -5.10 -17.51
C GLY A 132 3.15 -3.90 -17.50
N LYS A 133 1.87 -4.18 -17.24
CA LYS A 133 0.81 -3.17 -17.13
C LYS A 133 1.18 -2.08 -16.11
N TYR A 134 1.68 -2.47 -14.96
CA TYR A 134 2.17 -1.58 -13.91
C TYR A 134 3.68 -1.74 -13.74
N CYS A 135 4.40 -0.65 -13.72
CA CYS A 135 5.86 -0.65 -13.53
C CYS A 135 6.29 -0.11 -12.17
N GLY A 136 5.38 0.44 -11.42
CA GLY A 136 5.68 1.04 -10.13
C GLY A 136 4.44 1.30 -9.30
N THR A 137 4.64 1.97 -8.19
CA THR A 137 3.58 2.32 -7.25
C THR A 137 3.71 3.77 -6.77
N VAL A 138 2.60 4.35 -6.33
CA VAL A 138 2.57 5.62 -5.59
C VAL A 138 1.85 5.41 -4.26
N LEU A 139 2.33 6.10 -3.22
CA LEU A 139 1.74 6.05 -1.88
C LEU A 139 0.74 7.18 -1.69
N LEU A 140 -0.48 6.83 -1.33
CA LEU A 140 -1.57 7.76 -1.06
C LEU A 140 -2.11 7.57 0.36
N LEU A 141 -2.92 8.51 0.81
CA LEU A 141 -3.76 8.28 1.99
C LEU A 141 -5.00 7.46 1.58
N PRO A 142 -5.47 6.54 2.41
CA PRO A 142 -6.66 5.74 2.13
C PRO A 142 -7.95 6.56 2.38
N GLU A 143 -8.15 7.60 1.58
CA GLU A 143 -9.22 8.60 1.73
C GLU A 143 -10.64 8.04 1.57
N VAL A 144 -10.80 6.90 0.90
CA VAL A 144 -12.09 6.23 0.73
C VAL A 144 -12.79 5.97 2.07
N PHE A 145 -12.05 5.80 3.14
CA PHE A 145 -12.60 5.50 4.46
C PHE A 145 -13.09 6.73 5.24
N LYS A 146 -12.82 7.94 4.78
CA LYS A 146 -13.23 9.21 5.43
C LYS A 146 -12.90 9.31 6.93
N SER A 147 -12.03 8.45 7.45
CA SER A 147 -11.67 8.38 8.86
C SER A 147 -10.16 8.48 9.07
N PRO A 148 -9.67 9.46 9.84
CA PRO A 148 -8.25 9.57 10.16
C PRO A 148 -7.69 8.35 10.90
N SER A 149 -8.55 7.58 11.58
CA SER A 149 -8.12 6.38 12.31
C SER A 149 -7.56 5.31 11.37
N VAL A 150 -7.95 5.29 10.09
CA VAL A 150 -7.46 4.29 9.12
C VAL A 150 -5.99 4.48 8.79
N VAL A 151 -5.49 5.72 8.81
CA VAL A 151 -4.10 6.05 8.45
C VAL A 151 -3.09 5.81 9.56
N LYS A 152 -3.54 5.53 10.80
CA LYS A 152 -2.67 5.39 11.97
C LYS A 152 -3.14 4.26 12.87
N CYS A 153 -2.32 3.23 13.02
CA CYS A 153 -2.49 2.21 14.04
C CYS A 153 -1.64 2.57 15.29
N TYR A 154 -2.28 2.92 16.38
CA TYR A 154 -1.58 3.26 17.63
C TYR A 154 -1.14 2.00 18.36
N ILE A 155 0.17 1.81 18.51
CA ILE A 155 0.78 0.73 19.29
C ILE A 155 1.01 1.12 20.76
N SER A 156 1.09 2.43 21.05
CA SER A 156 1.05 3.02 22.39
C SER A 156 0.58 4.48 22.30
N LYS A 157 0.45 5.17 23.44
CA LYS A 157 -0.01 6.58 23.52
C LYS A 157 0.70 7.52 22.54
N HIS A 158 2.01 7.28 22.28
CA HIS A 158 2.85 8.19 21.48
C HIS A 158 3.51 7.50 20.26
N LYS A 159 3.23 6.22 20.04
CA LYS A 159 3.83 5.45 18.94
C LYS A 159 2.73 4.87 18.07
N PHE A 160 2.81 5.15 16.78
CA PHE A 160 1.87 4.63 15.80
C PHE A 160 2.61 4.09 14.57
N ILE A 161 1.93 3.29 13.80
CA ILE A 161 2.33 2.82 12.48
C ILE A 161 1.47 3.59 11.47
N SER A 162 2.10 4.19 10.46
CA SER A 162 1.37 4.82 9.36
C SER A 162 0.88 3.73 8.39
N ILE A 163 -0.33 3.91 7.87
CA ILE A 163 -0.90 3.02 6.88
C ILE A 163 -1.11 3.81 5.60
N PHE A 164 -0.45 3.39 4.52
CA PHE A 164 -0.56 4.03 3.21
C PHE A 164 -1.28 3.13 2.23
N GLN A 165 -2.11 3.75 1.40
CA GLN A 165 -2.66 3.09 0.23
C GLN A 165 -1.60 3.05 -0.86
N VAL A 166 -1.40 1.88 -1.44
CA VAL A 166 -0.51 1.63 -2.59
C VAL A 166 -1.36 1.63 -3.84
N MET A 167 -1.09 2.54 -4.75
CA MET A 167 -1.73 2.60 -6.05
C MET A 167 -0.71 2.22 -7.13
N PRO A 168 -0.94 1.14 -7.89
CA PRO A 168 -0.11 0.78 -9.04
C PRO A 168 -0.18 1.84 -10.13
N ILE A 169 0.95 2.13 -10.76
CA ILE A 169 1.07 3.13 -11.83
C ILE A 169 1.78 2.57 -13.06
N THR A 170 1.38 3.07 -14.23
CA THR A 170 2.01 2.72 -15.51
C THR A 170 3.32 3.47 -15.70
N ARG A 171 4.08 3.10 -16.76
CA ARG A 171 5.34 3.78 -17.11
C ARG A 171 5.11 5.25 -17.49
N GLU A 172 4.02 5.54 -18.21
CA GLU A 172 3.67 6.90 -18.60
C GLU A 172 3.33 7.75 -17.37
N GLN A 173 2.54 7.21 -16.46
CA GLN A 173 2.16 7.88 -15.21
C GLN A 173 3.37 8.17 -14.33
N LEU A 174 4.28 7.21 -14.16
CA LEU A 174 5.51 7.41 -13.41
C LEU A 174 6.40 8.48 -14.07
N SER A 175 6.62 8.37 -15.38
CA SER A 175 7.44 9.33 -16.14
C SER A 175 6.81 10.72 -16.14
N GLY A 176 5.49 10.81 -16.27
CA GLY A 176 4.74 12.06 -16.20
C GLY A 176 4.86 12.75 -14.85
N LYS A 177 4.74 11.97 -13.77
CA LYS A 177 4.93 12.46 -12.40
C LYS A 177 6.34 12.99 -12.17
N LEU A 178 7.36 12.22 -12.55
CA LEU A 178 8.76 12.59 -12.33
C LEU A 178 9.18 13.83 -13.11
N ARG A 179 8.73 14.00 -14.36
CA ARG A 179 9.01 15.19 -15.16
C ARG A 179 8.46 16.47 -14.54
N ARG A 180 7.35 16.40 -13.80
CA ARG A 180 6.67 17.56 -13.19
C ARG A 180 7.16 17.88 -11.77
N LYS A 181 8.15 17.14 -11.28
CA LYS A 181 8.77 17.37 -9.95
C LYS A 181 7.71 17.53 -8.84
N THR A 182 7.72 18.65 -8.13
CA THR A 182 6.78 18.96 -7.03
C THR A 182 5.31 18.94 -7.44
N ASN A 183 4.98 19.31 -8.67
CA ASN A 183 3.62 19.27 -9.20
C ASN A 183 3.21 17.91 -9.75
N GLY A 184 4.12 16.96 -9.79
CA GLY A 184 3.87 15.65 -10.39
C GLY A 184 2.81 14.84 -9.68
N ILE A 185 2.69 14.97 -8.36
CA ILE A 185 1.64 14.27 -7.62
C ILE A 185 0.25 14.83 -7.95
N TYR A 186 0.10 16.14 -8.04
CA TYR A 186 -1.18 16.77 -8.40
C TYR A 186 -1.61 16.37 -9.80
N TRP A 187 -0.69 16.40 -10.76
CA TRP A 187 -0.96 15.90 -12.12
C TRP A 187 -1.38 14.43 -12.12
N LEU A 188 -0.69 13.58 -11.37
CA LEU A 188 -1.03 12.15 -11.30
C LEU A 188 -2.42 11.94 -10.68
N MET A 189 -2.76 12.69 -9.64
CA MET A 189 -4.10 12.64 -9.05
C MET A 189 -5.17 13.10 -10.03
N GLU A 190 -4.91 14.16 -10.80
CA GLU A 190 -5.81 14.62 -11.87
C GLU A 190 -6.04 13.52 -12.91
N GLN A 191 -4.98 12.80 -13.33
CA GLN A 191 -5.14 11.64 -14.23
C GLN A 191 -6.03 10.55 -13.62
N PHE A 192 -5.90 10.26 -12.34
CA PHE A 192 -6.77 9.31 -11.67
C PHE A 192 -8.23 9.77 -11.61
N TYR A 193 -8.47 11.05 -11.32
CA TYR A 193 -9.82 11.63 -11.26
C TYR A 193 -10.51 11.65 -12.63
N THR A 194 -9.77 11.98 -13.68
CA THR A 194 -10.34 12.15 -15.02
C THR A 194 -10.72 10.81 -15.67
N HIS A 195 -10.08 9.72 -15.28
CA HIS A 195 -10.22 8.43 -15.96
C HIS A 195 -11.01 7.39 -15.17
N ASN A 196 -11.37 7.68 -13.92
CA ASN A 196 -12.12 6.74 -13.11
C ASN A 196 -12.88 7.46 -11.97
N ASP A 197 -14.18 7.36 -11.96
CA ASP A 197 -15.03 7.89 -10.88
C ASP A 197 -14.65 7.32 -9.51
N ASP A 198 -14.01 6.16 -9.48
CA ASP A 198 -13.52 5.49 -8.25
C ASP A 198 -12.00 5.25 -8.29
N TYR A 199 -11.23 6.32 -8.60
CA TYR A 199 -9.76 6.29 -8.69
C TYR A 199 -9.07 5.74 -7.44
N LYS A 200 -9.77 5.67 -6.31
CA LYS A 200 -9.26 5.17 -5.03
C LYS A 200 -9.20 3.64 -4.97
N VAL A 201 -9.79 2.97 -5.97
CA VAL A 201 -9.87 1.51 -6.05
C VAL A 201 -9.26 1.03 -7.37
N ILE A 202 -8.36 0.06 -7.29
CA ILE A 202 -7.70 -0.52 -8.46
C ILE A 202 -8.72 -1.33 -9.25
N SER A 203 -8.97 -0.95 -10.51
CA SER A 203 -9.87 -1.67 -11.41
C SER A 203 -9.12 -2.69 -12.28
N SER A 204 -9.86 -3.60 -12.90
CA SER A 204 -9.33 -4.53 -13.91
C SER A 204 -8.86 -3.81 -15.18
N LYS A 205 -9.46 -2.64 -15.48
CA LYS A 205 -9.06 -1.78 -16.58
C LYS A 205 -7.88 -0.91 -16.17
N PRO A 206 -6.79 -0.81 -16.96
CA PRO A 206 -5.72 0.13 -16.68
C PRO A 206 -6.26 1.55 -16.79
N PHE A 207 -5.75 2.45 -15.97
CA PHE A 207 -5.89 3.87 -16.22
C PHE A 207 -5.15 4.16 -17.54
N THR A 208 -5.89 4.46 -18.60
CA THR A 208 -5.30 4.93 -19.85
C THR A 208 -5.00 6.40 -19.70
N THR A 209 -3.75 6.80 -19.90
CA THR A 209 -3.40 8.21 -20.12
C THR A 209 -3.92 8.62 -21.49
N LEU A 210 -4.65 9.74 -21.58
CA LEU A 210 -4.90 10.44 -22.83
C LEU A 210 -3.64 11.11 -23.34
#